data_0058a414930529352617505ea4cf86a8
#
_entry.id   0058a414930529352617505ea4cf86a8
#
_cell.length_a   1.000
_cell.length_b   1.000
_cell.length_c   1.000
_cell.angle_alpha   90.00
_cell.angle_beta   90.00
_cell.angle_gamma   90.00
#
_symmetry.space_group_name_H-M   'P 1'
#
loop_
_entity.id
_entity.type
_entity.pdbx_description
1 polymer ?
#
loop_
_entity_poly.entity_id
_entity_poly.type
_entity_poly.pdbx_seq_one_letter_code
_entity_poly.pdbx_strand_id
1 'polypeptide(L)'
;MVVSRRFSDVDGGWAWAVLGASFLSLLLNGCLLYGVGITHVALLRFYKESDTYTSFVGSLFCSLLQLVGPIASLLINVFNCRLTMIIGGIFIFIGCALTYFAHSLNVALITYGIIAGIGNGLVATPPLVAVGYYFRKKRGIAVGLAVSGAGAGMFISGPLFQYLFDAYGFQGAMLILGALFANQIVLGCIMRPSQTETFHKELRSKDKDGLPSGGVNLRNYLHLDIFCDKMFMVIILQFLIWNIPFAMLILHLPNFSVVKGSTEQQAAFLIFLIGLLGTFGRVITGMAVSPHAIDPVLLNMGVTGVLGIICSLFPFYSNTYAGQSAFSCVFGIYSGALITLITPLIVELLGLEKLSSAVGIMYCIGGIGYIIGPTFAGFMIDNGGTYETTFYISGFLLIASSLLTLVSTFWRKDFGDQKTYEYDIPAEDQSKKNSTFLTQSGLLAGSMIIQADEKIGSASSLNLRLAHAQKRFPNEPGHRDSEESLFKNVMRRHLHASRDERNSQHSLFKDPNSATNDGEFTIHIREIDE
;
A
#
# COMPACT_ATOMS: atom_id res chain seq x y z
N MET A 1 -18.02 -3.97 -25.54
CA MET A 1 -18.78 -4.92 -24.72
C MET A 1 -17.98 -5.16 -23.46
N VAL A 2 -18.30 -4.48 -22.35
CA VAL A 2 -17.57 -4.58 -21.09
C VAL A 2 -18.10 -5.82 -20.37
N VAL A 3 -17.30 -6.87 -20.29
CA VAL A 3 -17.66 -8.10 -19.55
C VAL A 3 -17.42 -7.82 -18.08
N SER A 4 -18.49 -7.54 -17.34
CA SER A 4 -18.45 -7.47 -15.87
C SER A 4 -18.24 -8.87 -15.30
N ARG A 5 -17.00 -9.20 -14.90
CA ARG A 5 -16.71 -10.42 -14.12
C ARG A 5 -16.61 -10.08 -12.63
N ARG A 6 -17.41 -10.75 -11.82
CA ARG A 6 -17.28 -10.73 -10.35
C ARG A 6 -16.04 -11.53 -9.97
N PHE A 7 -15.08 -10.89 -9.30
CA PHE A 7 -13.95 -11.57 -8.68
C PHE A 7 -14.31 -11.86 -7.22
N SER A 8 -14.45 -13.14 -6.89
CA SER A 8 -14.87 -13.58 -5.54
C SER A 8 -13.74 -13.56 -4.52
N ASP A 9 -12.49 -13.40 -4.97
CA ASP A 9 -11.27 -13.44 -4.15
C ASP A 9 -10.78 -12.05 -3.72
N VAL A 10 -11.49 -10.97 -4.11
CA VAL A 10 -11.11 -9.59 -3.79
C VAL A 10 -11.70 -9.15 -2.44
N ASP A 11 -10.88 -8.51 -1.59
CA ASP A 11 -11.21 -7.98 -0.26
C ASP A 11 -11.70 -9.03 0.76
N GLY A 12 -11.60 -10.34 0.48
CA GLY A 12 -12.10 -11.39 1.35
C GLY A 12 -11.41 -12.74 1.19
N GLY A 13 -11.77 -13.71 2.03
CA GLY A 13 -11.28 -15.08 1.93
C GLY A 13 -9.76 -15.20 1.93
N TRP A 14 -9.21 -15.76 0.86
CA TRP A 14 -7.77 -16.01 0.71
C TRP A 14 -6.91 -14.73 0.61
N ALA A 15 -7.50 -13.57 0.32
CA ALA A 15 -6.79 -12.29 0.28
C ALA A 15 -6.05 -11.99 1.60
N TRP A 16 -6.64 -12.35 2.75
CA TRP A 16 -6.01 -12.16 4.06
C TRP A 16 -4.80 -13.08 4.28
N ALA A 17 -4.83 -14.31 3.75
CA ALA A 17 -3.67 -15.21 3.78
C ALA A 17 -2.52 -14.66 2.91
N VAL A 18 -2.85 -14.12 1.73
CA VAL A 18 -1.88 -13.44 0.86
C VAL A 18 -1.32 -12.18 1.53
N LEU A 19 -2.13 -11.42 2.26
CA LEU A 19 -1.66 -10.27 3.03
C LEU A 19 -0.68 -10.68 4.12
N GLY A 20 -0.99 -11.74 4.89
CA GLY A 20 -0.09 -12.29 5.90
C GLY A 20 1.24 -12.79 5.28
N ALA A 21 1.16 -13.49 4.15
CA ALA A 21 2.35 -13.93 3.41
C ALA A 21 3.17 -12.74 2.89
N SER A 22 2.52 -11.68 2.40
CA SER A 22 3.19 -10.46 1.94
C SER A 22 3.88 -9.72 3.08
N PHE A 23 3.24 -9.60 4.25
CA PHE A 23 3.83 -9.02 5.46
C PHE A 23 5.10 -9.80 5.88
N LEU A 24 5.01 -11.12 5.99
CA LEU A 24 6.15 -11.96 6.39
C LEU A 24 7.26 -11.95 5.33
N SER A 25 6.90 -11.91 4.05
CA SER A 25 7.87 -11.79 2.96
C SER A 25 8.65 -10.49 3.04
N LEU A 26 7.96 -9.36 3.21
CA LEU A 26 8.59 -8.06 3.36
C LEU A 26 9.36 -7.93 4.68
N LEU A 27 8.95 -8.62 5.74
CA LEU A 27 9.73 -8.72 6.98
C LEU A 27 11.07 -9.41 6.73
N LEU A 28 11.07 -10.57 6.08
CA LEU A 28 12.31 -11.28 5.74
C LEU A 28 13.18 -10.46 4.76
N ASN A 29 12.58 -9.83 3.76
CA ASN A 29 13.27 -8.95 2.83
C ASN A 29 13.92 -7.75 3.55
N GLY A 30 13.22 -7.13 4.49
CA GLY A 30 13.73 -6.06 5.34
C GLY A 30 14.87 -6.55 6.25
N CYS A 31 14.75 -7.74 6.85
CA CYS A 31 15.85 -8.33 7.64
C CYS A 31 17.13 -8.48 6.80
N LEU A 32 17.01 -8.97 5.57
CA LEU A 32 18.16 -9.12 4.68
C LEU A 32 18.78 -7.77 4.31
N LEU A 33 17.94 -6.79 3.93
CA LEU A 33 18.40 -5.48 3.50
C LEU A 33 19.15 -4.74 4.61
N TYR A 34 18.55 -4.68 5.81
CA TYR A 34 19.14 -3.93 6.93
C TYR A 34 20.17 -4.71 7.73
N GLY A 35 20.23 -6.04 7.58
CA GLY A 35 21.27 -6.89 8.13
C GLY A 35 22.62 -6.78 7.41
N VAL A 36 22.66 -6.13 6.23
CA VAL A 36 23.89 -5.99 5.42
C VAL A 36 25.02 -5.30 6.18
N GLY A 37 24.74 -4.30 7.02
CA GLY A 37 25.76 -3.62 7.81
C GLY A 37 26.48 -4.56 8.79
N ILE A 38 25.74 -5.44 9.46
CA ILE A 38 26.32 -6.43 10.39
C ILE A 38 27.06 -7.52 9.61
N THR A 39 26.51 -7.94 8.47
CA THR A 39 27.17 -8.88 7.56
C THR A 39 28.49 -8.32 7.05
N HIS A 40 28.56 -7.01 6.75
CA HIS A 40 29.81 -6.34 6.36
C HIS A 40 30.89 -6.44 7.44
N VAL A 41 30.56 -6.18 8.71
CA VAL A 41 31.50 -6.34 9.84
C VAL A 41 31.96 -7.80 9.97
N ALA A 42 31.04 -8.75 9.79
CA ALA A 42 31.38 -10.17 9.84
C ALA A 42 32.30 -10.60 8.69
N LEU A 43 32.06 -10.08 7.47
CA LEU A 43 32.94 -10.28 6.30
C LEU A 43 34.35 -9.72 6.54
N LEU A 44 34.48 -8.50 7.08
CA LEU A 44 35.76 -7.89 7.43
C LEU A 44 36.57 -8.75 8.42
N ARG A 45 35.89 -9.23 9.46
CA ARG A 45 36.54 -10.08 10.49
C ARG A 45 36.99 -11.42 9.92
N PHE A 46 36.20 -12.00 9.00
CA PHE A 46 36.45 -13.31 8.44
C PHE A 46 37.52 -13.32 7.35
N TYR A 47 37.43 -12.44 6.34
CA TYR A 47 38.36 -12.42 5.22
C TYR A 47 39.57 -11.52 5.44
N LYS A 48 39.48 -10.53 6.35
CA LYS A 48 40.58 -9.58 6.68
C LYS A 48 41.07 -8.79 5.47
N GLU A 49 40.20 -8.54 4.52
CA GLU A 49 40.45 -7.71 3.33
C GLU A 49 40.22 -6.22 3.62
N SER A 50 40.48 -5.33 2.65
CA SER A 50 40.23 -3.89 2.79
C SER A 50 38.75 -3.57 3.01
N ASP A 51 38.48 -2.55 3.80
CA ASP A 51 37.12 -2.09 4.09
C ASP A 51 36.36 -1.71 2.81
N THR A 52 37.03 -0.99 1.89
CA THR A 52 36.46 -0.58 0.60
C THR A 52 36.00 -1.77 -0.24
N TYR A 53 36.80 -2.83 -0.30
CA TYR A 53 36.45 -4.00 -1.11
C TYR A 53 35.35 -4.84 -0.45
N THR A 54 35.38 -4.95 0.87
CA THR A 54 34.33 -5.66 1.62
C THR A 54 32.99 -4.93 1.59
N SER A 55 33.00 -3.60 1.68
CA SER A 55 31.75 -2.79 1.58
C SER A 55 31.09 -2.87 0.20
N PHE A 56 31.89 -3.11 -0.86
CA PHE A 56 31.37 -3.31 -2.21
C PHE A 56 30.44 -4.53 -2.30
N VAL A 57 30.70 -5.61 -1.54
CA VAL A 57 29.84 -6.80 -1.48
C VAL A 57 28.42 -6.45 -0.98
N GLY A 58 28.35 -5.72 0.14
CA GLY A 58 27.09 -5.27 0.71
C GLY A 58 26.36 -4.25 -0.19
N SER A 59 27.10 -3.31 -0.76
CA SER A 59 26.54 -2.31 -1.67
C SER A 59 25.94 -2.93 -2.93
N LEU A 60 26.61 -3.93 -3.49
CA LEU A 60 26.13 -4.68 -4.66
C LEU A 60 24.82 -5.43 -4.33
N PHE A 61 24.78 -6.09 -3.16
CA PHE A 61 23.58 -6.77 -2.68
C PHE A 61 22.38 -5.80 -2.55
N CYS A 62 22.57 -4.65 -1.92
CA CYS A 62 21.53 -3.63 -1.74
C CYS A 62 21.09 -3.02 -3.08
N SER A 63 22.02 -2.77 -4.00
CA SER A 63 21.70 -2.18 -5.30
C SER A 63 20.91 -3.15 -6.18
N LEU A 64 21.26 -4.44 -6.17
CA LEU A 64 20.56 -5.47 -6.93
C LEU A 64 19.14 -5.70 -6.46
N LEU A 65 18.83 -5.50 -5.16
CA LEU A 65 17.47 -5.54 -4.65
C LEU A 65 16.53 -4.64 -5.46
N GLN A 66 16.97 -3.46 -5.85
CA GLN A 66 16.15 -2.52 -6.60
C GLN A 66 16.35 -2.63 -8.12
N LEU A 67 17.58 -2.79 -8.60
CA LEU A 67 17.90 -2.86 -10.03
C LEU A 67 17.26 -4.06 -10.73
N VAL A 68 16.99 -5.14 -10.02
CA VAL A 68 16.31 -6.35 -10.54
C VAL A 68 14.79 -6.12 -10.70
N GLY A 69 14.24 -5.00 -10.25
CA GLY A 69 12.82 -4.68 -10.34
C GLY A 69 12.15 -4.95 -11.70
N PRO A 70 12.70 -4.49 -12.84
CA PRO A 70 12.15 -4.78 -14.16
C PRO A 70 12.16 -6.27 -14.51
N ILE A 71 13.17 -7.01 -14.07
CA ILE A 71 13.24 -8.47 -14.27
C ILE A 71 12.16 -9.16 -13.44
N ALA A 72 11.97 -8.76 -12.19
CA ALA A 72 10.89 -9.25 -11.34
C ALA A 72 9.52 -8.97 -11.95
N SER A 73 9.29 -7.76 -12.47
CA SER A 73 8.06 -7.39 -13.16
C SER A 73 7.81 -8.21 -14.41
N LEU A 74 8.86 -8.45 -15.20
CA LEU A 74 8.78 -9.31 -16.39
C LEU A 74 8.34 -10.72 -16.00
N LEU A 75 8.96 -11.30 -14.98
CA LEU A 75 8.61 -12.64 -14.50
C LEU A 75 7.18 -12.69 -13.95
N ILE A 76 6.71 -11.66 -13.23
CA ILE A 76 5.32 -11.56 -12.77
C ILE A 76 4.37 -11.52 -13.96
N ASN A 77 4.67 -10.70 -14.97
CA ASN A 77 3.81 -10.53 -16.14
C ASN A 77 3.77 -11.76 -17.05
N VAL A 78 4.88 -12.50 -17.17
CA VAL A 78 4.97 -13.74 -17.96
C VAL A 78 4.38 -14.91 -17.18
N PHE A 79 4.77 -15.08 -15.94
CA PHE A 79 4.35 -16.22 -15.11
C PHE A 79 3.26 -15.81 -14.11
N ASN A 80 3.62 -15.35 -12.93
CA ASN A 80 2.76 -14.81 -11.85
C ASN A 80 3.59 -14.39 -10.64
N CYS A 81 2.97 -13.73 -9.66
CA CYS A 81 3.62 -13.35 -8.41
C CYS A 81 4.18 -14.55 -7.64
N ARG A 82 3.43 -15.68 -7.64
CA ARG A 82 3.82 -16.92 -6.95
C ARG A 82 5.16 -17.46 -7.43
N LEU A 83 5.31 -17.68 -8.73
CA LEU A 83 6.51 -18.29 -9.29
C LEU A 83 7.73 -17.38 -9.18
N THR A 84 7.55 -16.08 -9.40
CA THR A 84 8.62 -15.09 -9.24
C THR A 84 9.19 -15.10 -7.82
N MET A 85 8.32 -15.20 -6.81
CA MET A 85 8.73 -15.26 -5.41
C MET A 85 9.44 -16.56 -5.05
N ILE A 86 8.97 -17.70 -5.58
CA ILE A 86 9.64 -19.01 -5.38
C ILE A 86 11.04 -18.99 -5.99
N ILE A 87 11.18 -18.50 -7.23
CA ILE A 87 12.49 -18.37 -7.89
C ILE A 87 13.41 -17.48 -7.07
N GLY A 88 12.94 -16.31 -6.62
CA GLY A 88 13.72 -15.40 -5.79
C GLY A 88 14.17 -16.04 -4.47
N GLY A 89 13.28 -16.77 -3.79
CA GLY A 89 13.59 -17.51 -2.56
C GLY A 89 14.67 -18.59 -2.77
N ILE A 90 14.62 -19.30 -3.90
CA ILE A 90 15.65 -20.29 -4.28
C ILE A 90 17.00 -19.60 -4.50
N PHE A 91 17.03 -18.45 -5.19
CA PHE A 91 18.26 -17.68 -5.41
C PHE A 91 18.87 -17.20 -4.09
N ILE A 92 18.06 -16.71 -3.14
CA ILE A 92 18.54 -16.29 -1.82
C ILE A 92 19.16 -17.50 -1.08
N PHE A 93 18.44 -18.63 -1.05
CA PHE A 93 18.92 -19.84 -0.40
C PHE A 93 20.25 -20.31 -0.99
N ILE A 94 20.32 -20.46 -2.31
CA ILE A 94 21.53 -20.89 -3.01
C ILE A 94 22.68 -19.90 -2.76
N GLY A 95 22.42 -18.59 -2.88
CA GLY A 95 23.45 -17.57 -2.66
C GLY A 95 24.03 -17.61 -1.25
N CYS A 96 23.20 -17.66 -0.21
CA CYS A 96 23.64 -17.77 1.17
C CYS A 96 24.31 -19.13 1.47
N ALA A 97 23.77 -20.24 0.96
CA ALA A 97 24.35 -21.57 1.15
C ALA A 97 25.73 -21.73 0.46
N LEU A 98 25.87 -21.19 -0.75
CA LEU A 98 27.17 -21.17 -1.44
C LEU A 98 28.19 -20.28 -0.73
N THR A 99 27.74 -19.22 -0.06
CA THR A 99 28.63 -18.36 0.76
C THR A 99 29.24 -19.11 1.94
N TYR A 100 28.59 -20.18 2.45
CA TYR A 100 29.21 -21.09 3.43
C TYR A 100 30.55 -21.69 2.92
N PHE A 101 30.63 -22.02 1.63
CA PHE A 101 31.81 -22.57 0.97
C PHE A 101 32.77 -21.52 0.41
N ALA A 102 32.46 -20.23 0.57
CA ALA A 102 33.29 -19.17 0.03
C ALA A 102 34.62 -19.04 0.81
N HIS A 103 35.72 -19.40 0.19
CA HIS A 103 37.07 -19.29 0.76
C HIS A 103 37.74 -17.94 0.49
N SER A 104 37.17 -17.11 -0.36
CA SER A 104 37.68 -15.78 -0.68
C SER A 104 36.53 -14.75 -0.80
N LEU A 105 36.85 -13.48 -0.58
CA LEU A 105 35.90 -12.39 -0.69
C LEU A 105 35.30 -12.27 -2.12
N ASN A 106 36.10 -12.64 -3.16
CA ASN A 106 35.61 -12.67 -4.54
C ASN A 106 34.47 -13.69 -4.73
N VAL A 107 34.57 -14.87 -4.10
CA VAL A 107 33.50 -15.87 -4.14
C VAL A 107 32.30 -15.38 -3.35
N ALA A 108 32.50 -14.77 -2.18
CA ALA A 108 31.41 -14.17 -1.40
C ALA A 108 30.71 -13.01 -2.16
N LEU A 109 31.45 -12.24 -2.95
CA LEU A 109 30.88 -11.21 -3.83
C LEU A 109 29.90 -11.80 -4.84
N ILE A 110 30.26 -12.92 -5.46
CA ILE A 110 29.40 -13.58 -6.45
C ILE A 110 28.22 -14.26 -5.75
N THR A 111 28.46 -15.01 -4.67
CA THR A 111 27.44 -15.83 -4.02
C THR A 111 26.46 -14.99 -3.20
N TYR A 112 26.94 -14.18 -2.27
CA TYR A 112 26.09 -13.30 -1.46
C TYR A 112 25.72 -12.01 -2.20
N GLY A 113 26.73 -11.30 -2.76
CA GLY A 113 26.48 -10.01 -3.40
C GLY A 113 25.57 -10.13 -4.62
N ILE A 114 25.88 -11.02 -5.58
CA ILE A 114 25.13 -11.14 -6.84
C ILE A 114 23.96 -12.11 -6.72
N ILE A 115 24.21 -13.40 -6.39
CA ILE A 115 23.17 -14.43 -6.46
C ILE A 115 22.06 -14.16 -5.44
N ALA A 116 22.43 -13.97 -4.16
CA ALA A 116 21.43 -13.66 -3.13
C ALA A 116 20.82 -12.26 -3.34
N GLY A 117 21.59 -11.26 -3.86
CA GLY A 117 21.09 -9.93 -4.20
C GLY A 117 20.02 -9.96 -5.28
N ILE A 118 20.22 -10.73 -6.38
CA ILE A 118 19.21 -10.95 -7.42
C ILE A 118 17.97 -11.61 -6.79
N GLY A 119 18.16 -12.66 -5.99
CA GLY A 119 17.06 -13.32 -5.29
C GLY A 119 16.25 -12.36 -4.44
N ASN A 120 16.93 -11.50 -3.67
CA ASN A 120 16.28 -10.49 -2.81
C ASN A 120 15.48 -9.47 -3.63
N GLY A 121 15.97 -9.04 -4.79
CA GLY A 121 15.23 -8.18 -5.72
C GLY A 121 13.99 -8.85 -6.31
N LEU A 122 14.07 -10.15 -6.63
CA LEU A 122 12.93 -10.90 -7.16
C LEU A 122 11.81 -11.08 -6.13
N VAL A 123 12.10 -11.18 -4.83
CA VAL A 123 11.07 -11.32 -3.79
C VAL A 123 10.50 -9.97 -3.30
N ALA A 124 11.13 -8.85 -3.62
CA ALA A 124 10.70 -7.53 -3.17
C ALA A 124 9.41 -7.03 -3.87
N THR A 125 9.27 -7.28 -5.16
CA THR A 125 8.17 -6.78 -6.01
C THR A 125 6.85 -7.57 -5.85
N PRO A 126 6.84 -8.93 -5.83
CA PRO A 126 5.60 -9.71 -5.83
C PRO A 126 4.64 -9.41 -4.67
N PRO A 127 5.08 -9.18 -3.42
CA PRO A 127 4.17 -8.89 -2.31
C PRO A 127 3.35 -7.63 -2.52
N LEU A 128 3.95 -6.57 -3.07
CA LEU A 128 3.28 -5.29 -3.34
C LEU A 128 2.25 -5.42 -4.45
N VAL A 129 2.61 -6.14 -5.52
CA VAL A 129 1.75 -6.38 -6.67
C VAL A 129 0.58 -7.28 -6.30
N ALA A 130 0.85 -8.39 -5.58
CA ALA A 130 -0.18 -9.32 -5.13
C ALA A 130 -1.23 -8.64 -4.26
N VAL A 131 -0.82 -7.85 -3.25
CA VAL A 131 -1.75 -7.07 -2.42
C VAL A 131 -2.56 -6.09 -3.26
N GLY A 132 -1.96 -5.45 -4.27
CA GLY A 132 -2.65 -4.59 -5.23
C GLY A 132 -3.77 -5.29 -5.98
N TYR A 133 -3.58 -6.57 -6.37
CA TYR A 133 -4.58 -7.38 -7.09
C TYR A 133 -5.68 -7.94 -6.18
N TYR A 134 -5.34 -8.33 -4.93
CA TYR A 134 -6.28 -8.94 -3.99
C TYR A 134 -7.15 -7.96 -3.22
N PHE A 135 -6.75 -6.68 -3.11
CA PHE A 135 -7.50 -5.67 -2.37
C PHE A 135 -7.93 -4.51 -3.26
N ARG A 136 -9.21 -4.14 -3.16
CA ARG A 136 -9.81 -3.00 -3.86
C ARG A 136 -10.24 -1.91 -2.86
N LYS A 137 -11.24 -2.21 -2.02
CA LYS A 137 -11.78 -1.26 -1.03
C LYS A 137 -10.81 -0.99 0.11
N LYS A 138 -10.06 -2.03 0.54
CA LYS A 138 -9.11 -1.96 1.66
C LYS A 138 -7.66 -1.90 1.21
N ARG A 139 -7.39 -1.54 -0.06
CA ARG A 139 -6.04 -1.58 -0.65
C ARG A 139 -5.02 -0.77 0.14
N GLY A 140 -5.33 0.47 0.53
CA GLY A 140 -4.42 1.31 1.31
C GLY A 140 -4.00 0.64 2.62
N ILE A 141 -4.96 0.17 3.42
CA ILE A 141 -4.69 -0.54 4.68
C ILE A 141 -3.89 -1.81 4.43
N ALA A 142 -4.27 -2.61 3.42
CA ALA A 142 -3.60 -3.86 3.11
C ALA A 142 -2.14 -3.64 2.68
N VAL A 143 -1.86 -2.65 1.83
CA VAL A 143 -0.50 -2.28 1.43
C VAL A 143 0.28 -1.74 2.63
N GLY A 144 -0.30 -0.86 3.44
CA GLY A 144 0.33 -0.34 4.66
C GLY A 144 0.73 -1.45 5.63
N LEU A 145 -0.17 -2.42 5.85
CA LEU A 145 0.09 -3.56 6.70
C LEU A 145 1.15 -4.50 6.09
N ALA A 146 1.10 -4.80 4.80
CA ALA A 146 2.12 -5.61 4.13
C ALA A 146 3.51 -4.97 4.25
N VAL A 147 3.63 -3.68 3.90
CA VAL A 147 4.90 -2.94 3.89
C VAL A 147 5.44 -2.71 5.30
N SER A 148 4.57 -2.67 6.34
CA SER A 148 5.02 -2.57 7.73
C SER A 148 5.92 -3.73 8.14
N GLY A 149 5.80 -4.89 7.47
CA GLY A 149 6.74 -6.01 7.62
C GLY A 149 8.20 -5.62 7.38
N ALA A 150 8.50 -4.83 6.35
CA ALA A 150 9.87 -4.38 6.08
C ALA A 150 10.45 -3.51 7.20
N GLY A 151 9.61 -2.70 7.87
CA GLY A 151 10.02 -1.96 9.07
C GLY A 151 10.28 -2.88 10.26
N ALA A 152 9.41 -3.88 10.45
CA ALA A 152 9.62 -4.91 11.47
C ALA A 152 10.94 -5.66 11.22
N GLY A 153 11.25 -6.00 9.96
CA GLY A 153 12.52 -6.61 9.56
C GLY A 153 13.72 -5.75 9.91
N MET A 154 13.62 -4.43 9.75
CA MET A 154 14.70 -3.49 10.06
C MET A 154 15.14 -3.56 11.52
N PHE A 155 14.23 -3.52 12.48
CA PHE A 155 14.62 -3.58 13.89
C PHE A 155 14.95 -4.98 14.39
N ILE A 156 14.42 -6.05 13.75
CA ILE A 156 14.76 -7.44 14.09
C ILE A 156 16.13 -7.82 13.54
N SER A 157 16.56 -7.26 12.41
CA SER A 157 17.80 -7.65 11.72
C SER A 157 19.04 -7.54 12.60
N GLY A 158 19.17 -6.45 13.37
CA GLY A 158 20.32 -6.21 14.24
C GLY A 158 20.58 -7.33 15.22
N PRO A 159 19.69 -7.56 16.17
CA PRO A 159 19.86 -8.64 17.18
C PRO A 159 19.96 -10.03 16.56
N LEU A 160 19.18 -10.31 15.50
CA LEU A 160 19.18 -11.62 14.85
C LEU A 160 20.53 -11.95 14.21
N PHE A 161 21.05 -11.04 13.38
CA PHE A 161 22.30 -11.27 12.67
C PHE A 161 23.48 -11.31 13.63
N GLN A 162 23.52 -10.38 14.60
CA GLN A 162 24.57 -10.37 15.61
C GLN A 162 24.61 -11.70 16.39
N TYR A 163 23.46 -12.16 16.89
CA TYR A 163 23.36 -13.43 17.61
C TYR A 163 23.85 -14.62 16.77
N LEU A 164 23.46 -14.69 15.49
CA LEU A 164 23.85 -15.80 14.62
C LEU A 164 25.34 -15.77 14.31
N PHE A 165 25.94 -14.61 14.05
CA PHE A 165 27.39 -14.52 13.80
C PHE A 165 28.22 -14.80 15.06
N ASP A 166 27.75 -14.38 16.22
CA ASP A 166 28.46 -14.65 17.48
C ASP A 166 28.36 -16.14 17.90
N ALA A 167 27.19 -16.77 17.70
CA ALA A 167 26.97 -18.17 18.13
C ALA A 167 27.52 -19.21 17.15
N TYR A 168 27.44 -18.95 15.83
CA TYR A 168 27.74 -19.95 14.79
C TYR A 168 28.91 -19.55 13.87
N GLY A 169 29.52 -18.39 14.11
CA GLY A 169 30.54 -17.84 13.21
C GLY A 169 29.97 -17.43 11.86
N PHE A 170 30.81 -16.84 10.99
CA PHE A 170 30.36 -16.30 9.69
C PHE A 170 29.72 -17.37 8.79
N GLN A 171 30.43 -18.50 8.60
CA GLN A 171 29.98 -19.56 7.69
C GLN A 171 28.68 -20.21 8.17
N GLY A 172 28.62 -20.65 9.45
CA GLY A 172 27.43 -21.27 10.02
C GLY A 172 26.22 -20.34 10.02
N ALA A 173 26.42 -19.07 10.35
CA ALA A 173 25.39 -18.07 10.32
C ALA A 173 24.82 -17.87 8.90
N MET A 174 25.67 -17.82 7.86
CA MET A 174 25.23 -17.69 6.47
C MET A 174 24.35 -18.85 6.01
N LEU A 175 24.67 -20.07 6.44
CA LEU A 175 23.84 -21.25 6.13
C LEU A 175 22.48 -21.19 6.84
N ILE A 176 22.45 -20.81 8.12
CA ILE A 176 21.21 -20.66 8.90
C ILE A 176 20.35 -19.54 8.32
N LEU A 177 20.96 -18.40 7.97
CA LEU A 177 20.26 -17.30 7.31
C LEU A 177 19.67 -17.75 5.97
N GLY A 178 20.44 -18.50 5.16
CA GLY A 178 19.93 -19.08 3.91
C GLY A 178 18.69 -19.92 4.13
N ALA A 179 18.70 -20.81 5.13
CA ALA A 179 17.56 -21.65 5.49
C ALA A 179 16.36 -20.82 6.01
N LEU A 180 16.63 -19.80 6.83
CA LEU A 180 15.58 -18.88 7.31
C LEU A 180 14.91 -18.15 6.14
N PHE A 181 15.69 -17.59 5.21
CA PHE A 181 15.17 -16.85 4.07
C PHE A 181 14.60 -17.75 2.97
N ALA A 182 14.90 -19.07 2.95
CA ALA A 182 14.20 -20.04 2.11
C ALA A 182 12.69 -20.11 2.40
N ASN A 183 12.23 -19.62 3.55
CA ASN A 183 10.79 -19.47 3.82
C ASN A 183 10.09 -18.53 2.82
N GLN A 184 10.80 -17.70 2.06
CA GLN A 184 10.23 -16.98 0.91
C GLN A 184 9.59 -17.93 -0.11
N ILE A 185 10.12 -19.16 -0.26
CA ILE A 185 9.52 -20.20 -1.13
C ILE A 185 8.16 -20.62 -0.59
N VAL A 186 8.07 -20.86 0.73
CA VAL A 186 6.80 -21.23 1.38
C VAL A 186 5.78 -20.11 1.27
N LEU A 187 6.18 -18.87 1.54
CA LEU A 187 5.34 -17.69 1.40
C LEU A 187 4.89 -17.50 -0.06
N GLY A 188 5.77 -17.75 -1.03
CA GLY A 188 5.42 -17.78 -2.44
C GLY A 188 4.35 -18.83 -2.77
N CYS A 189 4.41 -20.01 -2.16
CA CYS A 189 3.39 -21.05 -2.35
C CYS A 189 2.00 -20.61 -1.84
N ILE A 190 1.92 -19.78 -0.81
CA ILE A 190 0.67 -19.21 -0.28
C ILE A 190 0.09 -18.16 -1.23
N MET A 191 0.93 -17.42 -1.95
CA MET A 191 0.51 -16.41 -2.94
C MET A 191 -0.05 -17.07 -4.20
N ARG A 192 -1.31 -17.50 -4.15
CA ARG A 192 -2.00 -18.02 -5.34
C ARG A 192 -2.22 -16.89 -6.34
N PRO A 193 -2.23 -17.16 -7.67
CA PRO A 193 -2.64 -16.15 -8.64
C PRO A 193 -4.08 -15.71 -8.37
N SER A 194 -4.33 -14.39 -8.30
CA SER A 194 -5.67 -13.86 -8.13
C SER A 194 -6.48 -13.97 -9.42
N GLN A 195 -7.81 -13.94 -9.32
CA GLN A 195 -8.68 -13.87 -10.49
C GLN A 195 -8.41 -12.59 -11.30
N THR A 196 -8.06 -11.49 -10.63
CA THR A 196 -7.66 -10.23 -11.27
C THR A 196 -6.36 -10.39 -12.06
N GLU A 197 -5.34 -11.04 -11.49
CA GLU A 197 -4.06 -11.32 -12.17
C GLU A 197 -4.27 -12.21 -13.41
N THR A 198 -5.06 -13.26 -13.26
CA THR A 198 -5.39 -14.19 -14.35
C THR A 198 -6.15 -13.49 -15.47
N PHE A 199 -7.12 -12.64 -15.12
CA PHE A 199 -7.89 -11.87 -16.11
C PHE A 199 -7.02 -10.90 -16.91
N HIS A 200 -6.15 -10.14 -16.26
CA HIS A 200 -5.22 -9.25 -16.97
C HIS A 200 -4.26 -10.03 -17.88
N LYS A 201 -3.87 -11.23 -17.47
CA LYS A 201 -3.03 -12.11 -18.29
C LYS A 201 -3.78 -12.64 -19.52
N GLU A 202 -5.05 -13.02 -19.38
CA GLU A 202 -5.91 -13.43 -20.51
C GLU A 202 -6.14 -12.28 -21.50
N LEU A 203 -6.34 -11.05 -21.02
CA LEU A 203 -6.47 -9.88 -21.89
C LEU A 203 -5.22 -9.69 -22.75
N ARG A 204 -4.04 -9.74 -22.12
CA ARG A 204 -2.75 -9.63 -22.82
C ARG A 204 -2.51 -10.75 -23.84
N SER A 205 -3.04 -11.95 -23.61
CA SER A 205 -2.91 -13.05 -24.58
C SER A 205 -3.81 -12.85 -25.81
N LYS A 206 -5.01 -12.30 -25.63
CA LYS A 206 -5.95 -12.02 -26.72
C LYS A 206 -5.49 -10.89 -27.64
N ASP A 207 -4.80 -9.89 -27.11
CA ASP A 207 -4.21 -8.83 -27.93
C ASP A 207 -3.07 -9.35 -28.84
N LYS A 208 -2.59 -10.59 -28.60
CA LYS A 208 -1.54 -11.23 -29.39
C LYS A 208 -2.04 -12.01 -30.60
N ASP A 209 -3.30 -12.46 -30.58
CA ASP A 209 -3.87 -13.29 -31.66
C ASP A 209 -3.98 -12.53 -33.00
N GLY A 210 -3.69 -11.21 -33.00
CA GLY A 210 -3.63 -10.38 -34.21
C GLY A 210 -2.22 -10.05 -34.73
N LEU A 211 -1.12 -10.51 -34.08
CA LEU A 211 0.25 -10.25 -34.56
C LEU A 211 0.97 -11.54 -35.00
N PRO A 212 1.81 -11.47 -36.05
CA PRO A 212 2.52 -12.65 -36.55
C PRO A 212 3.44 -13.24 -35.49
N SER A 213 3.33 -14.53 -35.32
CA SER A 213 4.08 -15.45 -34.48
C SER A 213 5.60 -15.23 -34.60
N GLY A 214 6.24 -14.63 -33.64
CA GLY A 214 7.69 -14.48 -33.63
C GLY A 214 8.23 -13.74 -32.41
N GLY A 215 8.48 -14.45 -31.33
CA GLY A 215 9.27 -13.96 -30.19
C GLY A 215 8.47 -13.25 -29.08
N VAL A 216 8.95 -13.41 -27.83
CA VAL A 216 8.46 -12.66 -26.67
C VAL A 216 8.80 -11.19 -26.88
N ASN A 217 7.82 -10.39 -27.26
CA ASN A 217 8.02 -8.96 -27.43
C ASN A 217 8.15 -8.29 -26.04
N LEU A 218 9.39 -8.18 -25.57
CA LEU A 218 9.75 -7.65 -24.24
C LEU A 218 9.08 -6.30 -23.93
N ARG A 219 8.92 -5.48 -24.98
CA ARG A 219 8.28 -4.16 -24.89
C ARG A 219 6.82 -4.26 -24.41
N ASN A 220 6.09 -5.25 -24.88
CA ASN A 220 4.67 -5.41 -24.52
C ASN A 220 4.50 -6.01 -23.11
N TYR A 221 5.45 -6.83 -22.66
CA TYR A 221 5.40 -7.39 -21.31
C TYR A 221 5.83 -6.40 -20.23
N LEU A 222 6.74 -5.48 -20.54
CA LEU A 222 7.20 -4.45 -19.63
C LEU A 222 6.34 -3.18 -19.69
N HIS A 223 5.35 -3.12 -20.59
CA HIS A 223 4.51 -1.92 -20.76
C HIS A 223 5.35 -0.62 -20.86
N LEU A 224 6.35 -0.62 -21.75
CA LEU A 224 7.23 0.55 -21.90
C LEU A 224 6.50 1.83 -22.38
N ASP A 225 5.25 1.70 -22.80
CA ASP A 225 4.33 2.81 -23.07
C ASP A 225 4.05 3.68 -21.83
N ILE A 226 4.34 3.17 -20.62
CA ILE A 226 4.25 3.92 -19.36
C ILE A 226 5.13 5.17 -19.39
N PHE A 227 6.28 5.13 -20.08
CA PHE A 227 7.17 6.28 -20.24
C PHE A 227 6.57 7.41 -21.10
N CYS A 228 5.47 7.16 -21.81
CA CYS A 228 4.74 8.20 -22.53
C CYS A 228 3.77 8.98 -21.62
N ASP A 229 3.47 8.47 -20.43
CA ASP A 229 2.62 9.16 -19.47
C ASP A 229 3.40 10.22 -18.69
N LYS A 230 3.06 11.49 -18.90
CA LYS A 230 3.77 12.63 -18.30
C LYS A 230 3.71 12.63 -16.78
N MET A 231 2.56 12.24 -16.19
CA MET A 231 2.41 12.19 -14.74
C MET A 231 3.28 11.10 -14.13
N PHE A 232 3.31 9.92 -14.75
CA PHE A 232 4.17 8.84 -14.30
C PHE A 232 5.65 9.20 -14.40
N MET A 233 6.06 9.91 -15.46
CA MET A 233 7.44 10.41 -15.60
C MET A 233 7.83 11.36 -14.47
N VAL A 234 6.93 12.26 -14.08
CA VAL A 234 7.18 13.16 -12.94
C VAL A 234 7.31 12.37 -11.64
N ILE A 235 6.44 11.38 -11.41
CA ILE A 235 6.49 10.53 -10.21
C ILE A 235 7.76 9.68 -10.18
N ILE A 236 8.20 9.13 -11.31
CA ILE A 236 9.50 8.42 -11.40
C ILE A 236 10.65 9.35 -11.02
N LEU A 237 10.70 10.56 -11.60
CA LEU A 237 11.74 11.53 -11.28
C LEU A 237 11.69 11.95 -9.81
N GLN A 238 10.51 12.17 -9.28
CA GLN A 238 10.28 12.44 -7.88
C GLN A 238 10.82 11.28 -7.00
N PHE A 239 10.55 10.04 -7.39
CA PHE A 239 10.99 8.85 -6.67
C PHE A 239 12.52 8.69 -6.71
N LEU A 240 13.16 9.01 -7.84
CA LEU A 240 14.63 9.07 -7.96
C LEU A 240 15.22 10.10 -6.98
N ILE A 241 14.71 11.34 -7.05
CA ILE A 241 15.17 12.45 -6.20
C ILE A 241 14.96 12.13 -4.71
N TRP A 242 13.89 11.42 -4.34
CA TRP A 242 13.64 11.01 -2.97
C TRP A 242 14.59 9.90 -2.49
N ASN A 243 14.94 8.92 -3.36
CA ASN A 243 15.83 7.81 -2.97
C ASN A 243 17.26 8.25 -2.68
N ILE A 244 17.76 9.31 -3.32
CA ILE A 244 19.10 9.87 -3.08
C ILE A 244 19.28 10.27 -1.61
N PRO A 245 18.51 11.23 -1.05
CA PRO A 245 18.64 11.63 0.35
C PRO A 245 18.28 10.50 1.33
N PHE A 246 17.32 9.63 1.00
CA PHE A 246 16.96 8.52 1.87
C PHE A 246 18.14 7.58 2.11
N ALA A 247 18.81 7.13 1.05
CA ALA A 247 19.99 6.27 1.15
C ALA A 247 21.16 6.97 1.85
N MET A 248 21.38 8.25 1.52
CA MET A 248 22.40 9.09 2.10
C MET A 248 22.23 9.25 3.61
N LEU A 249 21.01 9.53 4.08
CA LEU A 249 20.71 9.74 5.49
C LEU A 249 20.79 8.44 6.30
N ILE A 250 20.25 7.34 5.80
CA ILE A 250 20.28 6.06 6.51
C ILE A 250 21.72 5.57 6.72
N LEU A 251 22.60 5.77 5.74
CA LEU A 251 23.99 5.32 5.84
C LEU A 251 24.85 6.23 6.73
N HIS A 252 24.66 7.56 6.62
CA HIS A 252 25.55 8.52 7.29
C HIS A 252 25.07 8.98 8.67
N LEU A 253 23.79 8.77 9.03
CA LEU A 253 23.24 9.16 10.33
C LEU A 253 23.99 8.55 11.53
N PRO A 254 24.35 7.24 11.54
CA PRO A 254 25.11 6.68 12.65
C PRO A 254 26.48 7.35 12.84
N ASN A 255 27.24 7.51 11.76
CA ASN A 255 28.56 8.13 11.80
C ASN A 255 28.46 9.60 12.24
N PHE A 256 27.47 10.34 11.74
CA PHE A 256 27.19 11.71 12.16
C PHE A 256 26.91 11.79 13.68
N SER A 257 26.11 10.87 14.20
CA SER A 257 25.79 10.81 15.63
C SER A 257 27.02 10.58 16.49
N VAL A 258 27.92 9.66 16.07
CA VAL A 258 29.18 9.40 16.76
C VAL A 258 30.11 10.63 16.73
N VAL A 259 30.23 11.32 15.58
CA VAL A 259 31.00 12.56 15.45
C VAL A 259 30.47 13.67 16.37
N LYS A 260 29.15 13.70 16.63
CA LYS A 260 28.50 14.63 17.58
C LYS A 260 28.62 14.18 19.05
N GLY A 261 29.33 13.11 19.35
CA GLY A 261 29.63 12.64 20.72
C GLY A 261 28.68 11.58 21.26
N SER A 262 27.80 11.00 20.44
CA SER A 262 26.98 9.85 20.84
C SER A 262 27.82 8.57 20.81
N THR A 263 27.46 7.58 21.64
CA THR A 263 28.11 6.26 21.62
C THR A 263 27.66 5.45 20.40
N GLU A 264 28.43 4.46 19.97
CA GLU A 264 28.07 3.55 18.88
C GLU A 264 26.73 2.83 19.14
N GLN A 265 26.45 2.47 20.41
CA GLN A 265 25.17 1.87 20.81
C GLN A 265 24.01 2.85 20.64
N GLN A 266 24.21 4.12 21.00
CA GLN A 266 23.23 5.16 20.79
C GLN A 266 22.98 5.41 19.30
N ALA A 267 24.02 5.42 18.48
CA ALA A 267 23.91 5.55 17.04
C ALA A 267 23.13 4.38 16.39
N ALA A 268 23.38 3.15 16.82
CA ALA A 268 22.63 1.98 16.39
C ALA A 268 21.15 2.05 16.82
N PHE A 269 20.87 2.61 18.01
CA PHE A 269 19.51 2.80 18.50
C PHE A 269 18.71 3.81 17.68
N LEU A 270 19.36 4.82 17.07
CA LEU A 270 18.67 5.75 16.15
C LEU A 270 18.10 5.00 14.92
N ILE A 271 18.86 4.07 14.35
CA ILE A 271 18.38 3.24 13.23
C ILE A 271 17.24 2.32 13.66
N PHE A 272 17.32 1.73 14.86
CA PHE A 272 16.21 0.98 15.45
C PHE A 272 14.94 1.82 15.57
N LEU A 273 15.04 3.08 16.05
CA LEU A 273 13.90 4.00 16.15
C LEU A 273 13.27 4.29 14.78
N ILE A 274 14.09 4.52 13.75
CA ILE A 274 13.61 4.73 12.37
C ILE A 274 12.80 3.51 11.89
N GLY A 275 13.30 2.29 12.11
CA GLY A 275 12.63 1.06 11.74
C GLY A 275 11.31 0.85 12.47
N LEU A 276 11.34 1.02 13.80
CA LEU A 276 10.18 0.84 14.66
C LEU A 276 9.07 1.83 14.32
N LEU A 277 9.37 3.13 14.32
CA LEU A 277 8.37 4.16 14.05
C LEU A 277 7.96 4.19 12.57
N GLY A 278 8.87 3.83 11.67
CA GLY A 278 8.55 3.62 10.27
C GLY A 278 7.52 2.50 10.05
N THR A 279 7.50 1.48 10.90
CA THR A 279 6.46 0.44 10.89
C THR A 279 5.07 1.03 11.15
N PHE A 280 4.95 1.87 12.18
CA PHE A 280 3.70 2.59 12.48
C PHE A 280 3.32 3.58 11.38
N GLY A 281 4.29 4.33 10.85
CA GLY A 281 4.09 5.27 9.75
C GLY A 281 3.47 4.61 8.52
N ARG A 282 3.90 3.39 8.17
CA ARG A 282 3.36 2.60 7.06
C ARG A 282 1.88 2.25 7.27
N VAL A 283 1.53 1.81 8.47
CA VAL A 283 0.13 1.44 8.79
C VAL A 283 -0.77 2.68 8.80
N ILE A 284 -0.33 3.77 9.45
CA ILE A 284 -1.09 5.03 9.51
C ILE A 284 -1.36 5.58 8.10
N THR A 285 -0.34 5.59 7.24
CA THR A 285 -0.49 6.06 5.86
C THR A 285 -1.42 5.15 5.06
N GLY A 286 -1.32 3.83 5.23
CA GLY A 286 -2.24 2.89 4.62
C GLY A 286 -3.71 3.14 5.00
N MET A 287 -3.96 3.48 6.27
CA MET A 287 -5.29 3.88 6.75
C MET A 287 -5.74 5.22 6.17
N ALA A 288 -4.85 6.19 6.06
CA ALA A 288 -5.17 7.53 5.54
C ALA A 288 -5.60 7.51 4.06
N VAL A 289 -5.02 6.63 3.25
CA VAL A 289 -5.38 6.46 1.82
C VAL A 289 -6.62 5.60 1.63
N SER A 290 -7.07 4.85 2.63
CA SER A 290 -8.23 3.95 2.56
C SER A 290 -9.41 4.57 3.34
N PRO A 291 -10.63 4.59 2.87
CA PRO A 291 -11.27 4.41 1.56
C PRO A 291 -11.46 5.75 0.81
N HIS A 292 -10.46 6.23 0.11
CA HIS A 292 -10.43 7.53 -0.60
C HIS A 292 -10.54 8.77 0.31
N ALA A 293 -10.13 8.66 1.57
CA ALA A 293 -10.16 9.78 2.50
C ALA A 293 -9.18 10.90 2.10
N ILE A 294 -7.99 10.50 1.62
CA ILE A 294 -6.95 11.43 1.18
C ILE A 294 -6.40 10.94 -0.17
N ASP A 295 -6.21 11.86 -1.09
CA ASP A 295 -5.57 11.64 -2.38
C ASP A 295 -4.11 11.19 -2.18
N PRO A 296 -3.68 10.04 -2.74
CA PRO A 296 -2.31 9.54 -2.62
C PRO A 296 -1.25 10.50 -3.15
N VAL A 297 -1.53 11.27 -4.21
CA VAL A 297 -0.59 12.25 -4.78
C VAL A 297 -0.39 13.41 -3.80
N LEU A 298 -1.49 13.95 -3.26
CA LEU A 298 -1.42 15.03 -2.28
C LEU A 298 -0.72 14.61 -1.00
N LEU A 299 -1.01 13.39 -0.52
CA LEU A 299 -0.35 12.84 0.68
C LEU A 299 1.14 12.63 0.44
N ASN A 300 1.53 12.10 -0.73
CA ASN A 300 2.94 11.93 -1.12
C ASN A 300 3.69 13.27 -1.14
N MET A 301 3.09 14.30 -1.71
CA MET A 301 3.63 15.67 -1.72
C MET A 301 3.84 16.20 -0.30
N GLY A 302 2.80 16.12 0.55
CA GLY A 302 2.84 16.63 1.91
C GLY A 302 3.89 15.91 2.77
N VAL A 303 3.91 14.58 2.73
CA VAL A 303 4.87 13.74 3.47
C VAL A 303 6.31 14.05 3.07
N THR A 304 6.58 14.15 1.75
CA THR A 304 7.92 14.44 1.24
C THR A 304 8.37 15.86 1.61
N GLY A 305 7.47 16.85 1.53
CA GLY A 305 7.76 18.23 1.90
C GLY A 305 8.08 18.40 3.39
N VAL A 306 7.27 17.81 4.26
CA VAL A 306 7.50 17.82 5.72
C VAL A 306 8.84 17.15 6.04
N LEU A 307 9.13 16.00 5.42
CA LEU A 307 10.40 15.31 5.61
C LEU A 307 11.59 16.17 5.19
N GLY A 308 11.47 16.91 4.08
CA GLY A 308 12.49 17.84 3.63
C GLY A 308 12.77 18.99 4.61
N ILE A 309 11.71 19.57 5.18
CA ILE A 309 11.84 20.61 6.20
C ILE A 309 12.55 20.06 7.44
N ILE A 310 12.14 18.87 7.92
CA ILE A 310 12.72 18.23 9.11
C ILE A 310 14.20 17.92 8.87
N CYS A 311 14.59 17.41 7.71
CA CYS A 311 15.98 17.16 7.37
C CYS A 311 16.81 18.46 7.33
N SER A 312 16.27 19.54 6.76
CA SER A 312 16.95 20.85 6.72
C SER A 312 17.13 21.48 8.09
N LEU A 313 16.20 21.26 9.01
CA LEU A 313 16.26 21.78 10.38
C LEU A 313 17.12 20.91 11.32
N PHE A 314 17.37 19.66 10.98
CA PHE A 314 18.05 18.72 11.87
C PHE A 314 19.42 19.19 12.37
N PRO A 315 20.32 19.80 11.56
CA PRO A 315 21.61 20.28 12.05
C PRO A 315 21.52 21.24 13.23
N PHE A 316 20.45 22.04 13.34
CA PHE A 316 20.29 23.03 14.42
C PHE A 316 20.09 22.43 15.81
N TYR A 317 19.47 21.23 15.88
CA TYR A 317 19.18 20.55 17.16
C TYR A 317 19.89 19.18 17.30
N SER A 318 20.79 18.87 16.40
CA SER A 318 21.52 17.58 16.33
C SER A 318 22.61 17.41 17.39
N ASN A 319 22.95 18.49 18.13
CA ASN A 319 24.01 18.49 19.15
C ASN A 319 23.66 17.70 20.41
N THR A 320 22.38 17.34 20.61
CA THR A 320 21.93 16.54 21.73
C THR A 320 21.41 15.19 21.25
N TYR A 321 21.66 14.13 22.02
CA TYR A 321 21.13 12.81 21.70
C TYR A 321 19.59 12.79 21.65
N ALA A 322 18.93 13.58 22.50
CA ALA A 322 17.48 13.76 22.45
C ALA A 322 17.01 14.33 21.10
N GLY A 323 17.70 15.33 20.55
CA GLY A 323 17.42 15.88 19.22
C GLY A 323 17.63 14.86 18.10
N GLN A 324 18.71 14.08 18.16
CA GLN A 324 18.96 12.99 17.20
C GLN A 324 17.87 11.91 17.26
N SER A 325 17.44 11.54 18.48
CA SER A 325 16.35 10.57 18.68
C SER A 325 15.01 11.10 18.16
N ALA A 326 14.69 12.37 18.44
CA ALA A 326 13.49 13.02 17.93
C ALA A 326 13.45 13.05 16.40
N PHE A 327 14.59 13.41 15.75
CA PHE A 327 14.74 13.33 14.32
C PHE A 327 14.47 11.92 13.79
N SER A 328 15.11 10.89 14.38
CA SER A 328 14.96 9.50 13.97
C SER A 328 13.51 9.02 14.08
N CYS A 329 12.79 9.42 15.13
CA CYS A 329 11.38 9.11 15.31
C CYS A 329 10.52 9.70 14.18
N VAL A 330 10.66 10.98 13.92
CA VAL A 330 9.86 11.67 12.90
C VAL A 330 10.24 11.22 11.52
N PHE A 331 11.55 11.12 11.22
CA PHE A 331 12.06 10.61 9.96
C PHE A 331 11.53 9.19 9.67
N GLY A 332 11.50 8.32 10.68
CA GLY A 332 10.96 6.96 10.56
C GLY A 332 9.51 6.97 10.09
N ILE A 333 8.63 7.71 10.77
CA ILE A 333 7.19 7.78 10.44
C ILE A 333 6.99 8.23 8.99
N TYR A 334 7.60 9.34 8.60
CA TYR A 334 7.37 9.94 7.29
C TYR A 334 8.04 9.17 6.15
N SER A 335 9.26 8.63 6.36
CA SER A 335 9.92 7.79 5.34
C SER A 335 9.19 6.48 5.09
N GLY A 336 8.62 5.87 6.15
CA GLY A 336 7.76 4.70 6.02
C GLY A 336 6.51 4.97 5.18
N ALA A 337 5.92 6.16 5.33
CA ALA A 337 4.76 6.59 4.58
C ALA A 337 4.97 6.55 3.07
N LEU A 338 6.10 7.05 2.57
CA LEU A 338 6.40 7.14 1.13
C LEU A 338 6.43 5.77 0.44
N ILE A 339 7.01 4.76 1.09
CA ILE A 339 7.05 3.40 0.52
C ILE A 339 5.64 2.81 0.43
N THR A 340 4.77 3.10 1.39
CA THR A 340 3.39 2.63 1.39
C THR A 340 2.57 3.24 0.26
N LEU A 341 2.87 4.46 -0.15
CA LEU A 341 2.14 5.18 -1.20
C LEU A 341 2.42 4.66 -2.61
N ILE A 342 3.49 3.91 -2.85
CA ILE A 342 3.89 3.44 -4.19
C ILE A 342 2.73 2.71 -4.89
N THR A 343 2.17 1.67 -4.28
CA THR A 343 1.11 0.86 -4.90
C THR A 343 -0.19 1.65 -5.11
N PRO A 344 -0.76 2.36 -4.11
CA PRO A 344 -1.95 3.19 -4.32
C PRO A 344 -1.75 4.25 -5.41
N LEU A 345 -0.61 4.92 -5.41
CA LEU A 345 -0.28 5.96 -6.39
C LEU A 345 -0.24 5.42 -7.83
N ILE A 346 0.45 4.29 -8.04
CA ILE A 346 0.54 3.66 -9.35
C ILE A 346 -0.84 3.20 -9.83
N VAL A 347 -1.62 2.58 -8.95
CA VAL A 347 -2.97 2.11 -9.33
C VAL A 347 -3.88 3.25 -9.69
N GLU A 348 -3.77 4.39 -9.02
CA GLU A 348 -4.55 5.58 -9.33
C GLU A 348 -4.16 6.20 -10.67
N LEU A 349 -2.86 6.26 -10.98
CA LEU A 349 -2.36 6.89 -12.20
C LEU A 349 -2.46 6.00 -13.44
N LEU A 350 -2.09 4.73 -13.31
CA LEU A 350 -1.90 3.80 -14.44
C LEU A 350 -2.87 2.62 -14.46
N GLY A 351 -3.61 2.42 -13.36
CA GLY A 351 -4.48 1.27 -13.20
C GLY A 351 -3.73 -0.01 -12.80
N LEU A 352 -4.51 -1.08 -12.55
CA LEU A 352 -3.99 -2.37 -12.09
C LEU A 352 -3.21 -3.13 -13.17
N GLU A 353 -3.55 -2.93 -14.43
CA GLU A 353 -2.94 -3.63 -15.56
C GLU A 353 -1.43 -3.37 -15.64
N LYS A 354 -1.00 -2.13 -15.40
CA LYS A 354 0.38 -1.67 -15.50
C LYS A 354 1.13 -1.71 -14.17
N LEU A 355 0.46 -2.12 -13.06
CA LEU A 355 1.00 -2.08 -11.70
C LEU A 355 2.34 -2.78 -11.58
N SER A 356 2.46 -4.03 -12.04
CA SER A 356 3.69 -4.80 -11.94
C SER A 356 4.87 -4.11 -12.64
N SER A 357 4.67 -3.66 -13.88
CA SER A 357 5.71 -2.99 -14.67
C SER A 357 6.13 -1.66 -14.04
N ALA A 358 5.15 -0.88 -13.58
CA ALA A 358 5.42 0.42 -12.95
C ALA A 358 6.19 0.27 -11.64
N VAL A 359 5.82 -0.68 -10.76
CA VAL A 359 6.57 -0.93 -9.51
C VAL A 359 8.01 -1.34 -9.82
N GLY A 360 8.23 -2.24 -10.78
CA GLY A 360 9.58 -2.68 -11.11
C GLY A 360 10.45 -1.60 -11.72
N ILE A 361 9.88 -0.76 -12.58
CA ILE A 361 10.59 0.40 -13.16
C ILE A 361 10.91 1.42 -12.07
N MET A 362 9.97 1.74 -11.18
CA MET A 362 10.21 2.64 -10.05
C MET A 362 11.32 2.13 -9.15
N TYR A 363 11.35 0.84 -8.82
CA TYR A 363 12.45 0.26 -8.05
C TYR A 363 13.79 0.39 -8.76
N CYS A 364 13.87 0.08 -10.06
CA CYS A 364 15.10 0.21 -10.83
C CYS A 364 15.65 1.64 -10.81
N ILE A 365 14.79 2.61 -11.03
CA ILE A 365 15.16 4.05 -10.98
C ILE A 365 15.53 4.47 -9.56
N GLY A 366 14.79 3.98 -8.55
CA GLY A 366 15.14 4.18 -7.13
C GLY A 366 16.50 3.61 -6.77
N GLY A 367 16.86 2.44 -7.34
CA GLY A 367 18.18 1.81 -7.17
C GLY A 367 19.34 2.68 -7.63
N ILE A 368 19.16 3.44 -8.71
CA ILE A 368 20.14 4.44 -9.16
C ILE A 368 20.33 5.51 -8.08
N GLY A 369 19.24 5.99 -7.48
CA GLY A 369 19.30 6.95 -6.38
C GLY A 369 20.04 6.40 -5.14
N TYR A 370 19.85 5.13 -4.83
CA TYR A 370 20.55 4.43 -3.75
C TYR A 370 22.07 4.32 -3.96
N ILE A 371 22.53 4.26 -5.20
CA ILE A 371 23.97 4.28 -5.53
C ILE A 371 24.53 5.69 -5.44
N ILE A 372 23.80 6.66 -6.00
CA ILE A 372 24.26 8.06 -6.09
C ILE A 372 24.34 8.69 -4.70
N GLY A 373 23.33 8.49 -3.83
CA GLY A 373 23.21 9.20 -2.56
C GLY A 373 24.43 9.03 -1.64
N PRO A 374 24.74 7.82 -1.19
CA PRO A 374 25.88 7.58 -0.30
C PRO A 374 27.24 7.95 -0.92
N THR A 375 27.41 7.66 -2.23
CA THR A 375 28.64 7.99 -2.95
C THR A 375 28.86 9.50 -3.00
N PHE A 376 27.81 10.27 -3.28
CA PHE A 376 27.88 11.72 -3.30
C PHE A 376 28.17 12.31 -1.92
N ALA A 377 27.54 11.76 -0.85
CA ALA A 377 27.83 12.19 0.51
C ALA A 377 29.28 11.90 0.93
N GLY A 378 29.78 10.69 0.64
CA GLY A 378 31.16 10.32 0.90
C GLY A 378 32.14 11.26 0.19
N PHE A 379 31.93 11.50 -1.11
CA PHE A 379 32.75 12.46 -1.89
C PHE A 379 32.78 13.86 -1.28
N MET A 380 31.64 14.36 -0.81
CA MET A 380 31.57 15.68 -0.17
C MET A 380 32.36 15.72 1.14
N ILE A 381 32.23 14.67 1.98
CA ILE A 381 32.91 14.58 3.28
C ILE A 381 34.42 14.49 3.06
N ASP A 382 34.88 13.68 2.11
CA ASP A 382 36.30 13.49 1.78
C ASP A 382 36.95 14.78 1.24
N ASN A 383 36.17 15.65 0.58
CA ASN A 383 36.65 16.94 0.09
C ASN A 383 36.49 18.10 1.10
N GLY A 384 36.39 17.79 2.40
CA GLY A 384 36.35 18.80 3.47
C GLY A 384 34.96 19.33 3.78
N GLY A 385 33.92 18.73 3.24
CA GLY A 385 32.51 18.98 3.64
C GLY A 385 32.21 18.40 5.02
N THR A 386 31.16 18.92 5.64
CA THR A 386 30.68 18.44 6.93
C THR A 386 29.52 17.48 6.74
N TYR A 387 29.29 16.59 7.70
CA TYR A 387 28.07 15.77 7.74
C TYR A 387 26.80 16.63 7.75
N GLU A 388 26.82 17.79 8.35
CA GLU A 388 25.69 18.74 8.37
C GLU A 388 25.27 19.17 6.97
N THR A 389 26.24 19.39 6.08
CA THR A 389 25.99 19.76 4.68
C THR A 389 25.18 18.67 3.97
N THR A 390 25.41 17.38 4.31
CA THR A 390 24.65 16.27 3.71
C THR A 390 23.17 16.34 4.10
N PHE A 391 22.84 16.76 5.34
CA PHE A 391 21.45 16.94 5.79
C PHE A 391 20.77 18.14 5.10
N TYR A 392 21.49 19.26 4.92
CA TYR A 392 20.93 20.42 4.19
C TYR A 392 20.62 20.06 2.73
N ILE A 393 21.53 19.37 2.05
CA ILE A 393 21.32 18.93 0.67
C ILE A 393 20.18 17.91 0.60
N SER A 394 20.12 16.97 1.54
CA SER A 394 19.02 16.01 1.62
C SER A 394 17.66 16.70 1.80
N GLY A 395 17.61 17.70 2.68
CA GLY A 395 16.40 18.48 2.89
C GLY A 395 15.98 19.26 1.64
N PHE A 396 16.94 19.91 0.98
CA PHE A 396 16.68 20.63 -0.29
C PHE A 396 16.15 19.69 -1.38
N LEU A 397 16.78 18.52 -1.57
CA LEU A 397 16.32 17.52 -2.56
C LEU A 397 14.92 17.02 -2.26
N LEU A 398 14.58 16.78 -0.98
CA LEU A 398 13.25 16.36 -0.58
C LEU A 398 12.19 17.45 -0.82
N ILE A 399 12.51 18.71 -0.53
CA ILE A 399 11.62 19.85 -0.84
C ILE A 399 11.45 19.98 -2.35
N ALA A 400 12.52 19.89 -3.13
CA ALA A 400 12.45 19.91 -4.60
C ALA A 400 11.60 18.76 -5.14
N SER A 401 11.72 17.55 -4.57
CA SER A 401 10.89 16.38 -4.87
C SER A 401 9.41 16.64 -4.59
N SER A 402 9.09 17.27 -3.46
CA SER A 402 7.71 17.67 -3.12
C SER A 402 7.15 18.70 -4.11
N LEU A 403 7.91 19.72 -4.44
CA LEU A 403 7.52 20.74 -5.44
C LEU A 403 7.32 20.13 -6.83
N LEU A 404 8.15 19.16 -7.20
CA LEU A 404 7.99 18.43 -8.46
C LEU A 404 6.66 17.67 -8.49
N THR A 405 6.26 17.07 -7.37
CA THR A 405 4.94 16.43 -7.24
C THR A 405 3.80 17.45 -7.38
N LEU A 406 3.96 18.67 -6.85
CA LEU A 406 2.98 19.75 -7.05
C LEU A 406 2.81 20.08 -8.55
N VAL A 407 3.90 20.11 -9.31
CA VAL A 407 3.82 20.35 -10.77
C VAL A 407 3.00 19.27 -11.46
N SER A 408 3.05 18.02 -11.01
CA SER A 408 2.25 16.93 -11.59
C SER A 408 0.74 17.18 -11.44
N THR A 409 0.30 17.87 -10.40
CA THR A 409 -1.13 18.14 -10.17
C THR A 409 -1.73 19.05 -11.25
N PHE A 410 -0.93 19.92 -11.87
CA PHE A 410 -1.39 20.79 -12.98
C PHE A 410 -1.68 20.02 -14.27
N TRP A 411 -1.09 18.85 -14.47
CA TRP A 411 -1.32 17.99 -15.63
C TRP A 411 -2.34 16.89 -15.37
N ARG A 412 -2.87 16.86 -14.17
CA ARG A 412 -3.89 15.89 -13.81
C ARG A 412 -5.17 16.26 -14.54
N LYS A 413 -5.63 15.38 -15.44
CA LYS A 413 -6.95 15.50 -16.04
C LYS A 413 -7.98 15.41 -14.91
N ASP A 414 -8.98 16.29 -14.95
CA ASP A 414 -10.06 16.29 -13.97
C ASP A 414 -10.60 14.87 -13.75
N PHE A 415 -10.78 14.49 -12.49
CA PHE A 415 -11.22 13.15 -12.06
C PHE A 415 -12.58 12.72 -12.66
N GLY A 416 -13.30 13.63 -13.30
CA GLY A 416 -14.57 13.35 -13.97
C GLY A 416 -14.47 12.57 -15.28
N ASP A 417 -13.29 12.58 -15.95
CA ASP A 417 -13.09 11.96 -17.26
C ASP A 417 -12.26 10.68 -17.28
N GLN A 418 -11.63 10.31 -16.17
CA GLN A 418 -11.09 8.97 -16.06
C GLN A 418 -12.28 8.01 -16.08
N LYS A 419 -12.35 7.21 -17.16
CA LYS A 419 -13.13 5.99 -17.19
C LYS A 419 -12.85 5.27 -15.88
N THR A 420 -13.67 5.54 -14.87
CA THR A 420 -13.83 4.65 -13.75
C THR A 420 -14.06 3.33 -14.46
N TYR A 421 -13.11 2.40 -14.36
CA TYR A 421 -13.45 1.01 -14.63
C TYR A 421 -14.44 0.69 -13.53
N GLU A 422 -15.66 1.10 -13.77
CA GLU A 422 -16.83 0.76 -13.01
C GLU A 422 -16.98 -0.73 -13.26
N TYR A 423 -16.26 -1.50 -12.45
CA TYR A 423 -16.61 -2.88 -12.25
C TYR A 423 -18.00 -2.80 -11.62
N ASP A 424 -19.02 -2.82 -12.47
CA ASP A 424 -20.41 -2.76 -12.09
C ASP A 424 -20.60 -3.66 -10.87
N ILE A 425 -20.93 -3.03 -9.75
CA ILE A 425 -21.56 -3.73 -8.65
C ILE A 425 -22.82 -4.31 -9.29
N PRO A 426 -23.03 -5.63 -9.28
CA PRO A 426 -24.20 -6.22 -9.93
C PRO A 426 -25.44 -5.50 -9.46
N ALA A 427 -26.40 -5.32 -10.33
CA ALA A 427 -27.67 -4.62 -10.08
C ALA A 427 -28.39 -5.10 -8.79
N GLU A 428 -28.18 -6.36 -8.39
CA GLU A 428 -28.66 -6.94 -7.12
C GLU A 428 -28.10 -6.27 -5.86
N ASP A 429 -26.83 -5.81 -5.87
CA ASP A 429 -26.20 -5.17 -4.71
C ASP A 429 -26.49 -3.66 -4.69
N GLN A 430 -26.76 -3.06 -5.86
CA GLN A 430 -27.29 -1.70 -5.95
C GLN A 430 -28.77 -1.69 -5.55
N SER A 431 -29.55 -2.69 -5.94
CA SER A 431 -30.92 -2.87 -5.49
C SER A 431 -30.98 -3.04 -3.96
N LYS A 432 -30.11 -3.86 -3.36
CA LYS A 432 -30.03 -4.01 -1.89
C LYS A 432 -29.54 -2.74 -1.19
N LYS A 433 -28.55 -2.03 -1.74
CA LYS A 433 -28.09 -0.75 -1.17
C LYS A 433 -29.13 0.35 -1.35
N ASN A 434 -29.75 0.44 -2.51
CA ASN A 434 -30.82 1.42 -2.74
C ASN A 434 -32.06 1.08 -1.94
N SER A 435 -32.42 -0.21 -1.78
CA SER A 435 -33.50 -0.62 -0.89
C SER A 435 -33.16 -0.37 0.59
N THR A 436 -31.93 -0.63 1.05
CA THR A 436 -31.49 -0.33 2.43
C THR A 436 -31.41 1.19 2.67
N PHE A 437 -30.93 1.98 1.70
CA PHE A 437 -30.89 3.43 1.82
C PHE A 437 -32.29 4.04 1.75
N LEU A 438 -33.16 3.55 0.89
CA LEU A 438 -34.58 3.97 0.80
C LEU A 438 -35.37 3.51 2.05
N THR A 439 -35.07 2.34 2.60
CA THR A 439 -35.69 1.87 3.86
C THR A 439 -35.21 2.69 5.05
N GLN A 440 -33.93 3.05 5.10
CA GLN A 440 -33.38 3.87 6.18
C GLN A 440 -33.81 5.35 6.07
N SER A 441 -33.92 5.91 4.86
CA SER A 441 -34.48 7.25 4.64
C SER A 441 -36.00 7.24 4.83
N GLY A 442 -36.69 6.17 4.47
CA GLY A 442 -38.12 5.97 4.73
C GLY A 442 -38.44 5.83 6.20
N LEU A 443 -37.61 5.11 6.98
CA LEU A 443 -37.72 4.98 8.43
C LEU A 443 -37.43 6.31 9.16
N LEU A 444 -36.42 7.07 8.71
CA LEU A 444 -36.13 8.41 9.25
C LEU A 444 -37.22 9.43 8.91
N ALA A 445 -37.76 9.38 7.70
CA ALA A 445 -38.91 10.20 7.33
C ALA A 445 -40.19 9.80 8.07
N GLY A 446 -40.42 8.48 8.21
CA GLY A 446 -41.53 7.93 9.00
C GLY A 446 -41.46 8.30 10.47
N SER A 447 -40.30 8.21 11.11
CA SER A 447 -40.10 8.59 12.53
C SER A 447 -40.24 10.09 12.75
N MET A 448 -39.81 10.93 11.79
CA MET A 448 -40.05 12.39 11.82
C MET A 448 -41.53 12.75 11.65
N ILE A 449 -42.28 12.01 10.84
CA ILE A 449 -43.71 12.21 10.65
C ILE A 449 -44.49 11.78 11.90
N ILE A 450 -44.14 10.66 12.52
CA ILE A 450 -44.75 10.19 13.76
C ILE A 450 -44.51 11.14 14.94
N GLN A 451 -43.29 11.69 15.06
CA GLN A 451 -43.00 12.73 16.06
C GLN A 451 -43.66 14.08 15.78
N ALA A 452 -44.01 14.37 14.50
CA ALA A 452 -44.72 15.58 14.15
C ALA A 452 -46.24 15.45 14.40
N ASP A 453 -46.80 14.27 14.24
CA ASP A 453 -48.25 14.03 14.43
C ASP A 453 -48.65 14.06 15.95
N GLU A 454 -47.71 13.74 16.85
CA GLU A 454 -47.94 13.86 18.30
C GLU A 454 -47.97 15.35 18.79
N LYS A 455 -47.57 16.31 17.94
CA LYS A 455 -47.50 17.76 18.28
C LYS A 455 -48.41 18.68 17.52
N ILE A 456 -49.22 18.23 16.51
CA ILE A 456 -49.94 19.15 15.64
C ILE A 456 -51.34 18.59 15.25
N GLY A 457 -52.36 19.06 15.91
CA GLY A 457 -53.76 18.73 15.61
C GLY A 457 -54.40 19.67 14.59
N SER A 458 -53.95 19.72 13.32
CA SER A 458 -54.79 20.20 12.20
C SER A 458 -54.14 19.98 10.82
N ALA A 459 -54.97 19.55 9.85
CA ALA A 459 -54.58 19.21 8.49
C ALA A 459 -54.10 20.43 7.64
N SER A 460 -54.29 21.63 8.08
CA SER A 460 -53.91 22.86 7.35
C SER A 460 -52.41 23.20 7.46
N SER A 461 -51.73 22.76 8.52
CA SER A 461 -50.30 23.00 8.70
C SER A 461 -49.41 22.01 7.92
N LEU A 462 -49.93 20.84 7.55
CA LEU A 462 -49.24 19.83 6.75
C LEU A 462 -49.04 20.27 5.31
N ASN A 463 -50.07 20.91 4.71
CA ASN A 463 -50.02 21.44 3.33
C ASN A 463 -49.02 22.60 3.18
N LEU A 464 -48.86 23.43 4.20
CA LEU A 464 -47.90 24.55 4.17
C LEU A 464 -46.43 24.08 4.26
N ARG A 465 -46.15 22.98 4.98
CA ARG A 465 -44.80 22.38 5.09
C ARG A 465 -44.40 21.57 3.87
N LEU A 466 -45.37 20.92 3.20
CA LEU A 466 -45.13 20.26 1.91
C LEU A 466 -44.78 21.26 0.81
N ALA A 467 -45.40 22.43 0.78
CA ALA A 467 -45.06 23.51 -0.13
C ALA A 467 -43.66 24.13 0.12
N HIS A 468 -43.19 24.11 1.38
CA HIS A 468 -41.83 24.55 1.74
C HIS A 468 -40.75 23.51 1.44
N ALA A 469 -41.06 22.23 1.53
CA ALA A 469 -40.12 21.13 1.16
C ALA A 469 -39.90 21.10 -0.36
N GLN A 470 -40.94 21.34 -1.16
CA GLN A 470 -40.83 21.43 -2.63
C GLN A 470 -39.97 22.57 -3.14
N LYS A 471 -39.79 23.64 -2.35
CA LYS A 471 -38.95 24.80 -2.72
C LYS A 471 -37.44 24.59 -2.47
N ARG A 472 -37.06 23.53 -1.80
CA ARG A 472 -35.64 23.26 -1.40
C ARG A 472 -34.85 22.41 -2.38
N PHE A 473 -35.49 21.78 -3.38
CA PHE A 473 -34.82 20.96 -4.39
C PHE A 473 -35.11 21.50 -5.79
N PRO A 474 -34.12 22.03 -6.53
CA PRO A 474 -34.30 22.49 -7.91
C PRO A 474 -34.35 21.31 -8.88
N ASN A 475 -35.14 21.49 -9.93
CA ASN A 475 -35.52 20.58 -11.00
C ASN A 475 -34.35 19.87 -11.71
N GLU A 476 -34.41 18.54 -11.79
CA GLU A 476 -33.86 17.77 -12.91
C GLU A 476 -34.98 16.99 -13.59
N PRO A 477 -35.10 17.03 -14.94
CA PRO A 477 -36.17 16.36 -15.68
C PRO A 477 -35.84 14.86 -15.82
N GLY A 478 -36.64 13.99 -15.26
CA GLY A 478 -36.58 12.54 -15.41
C GLY A 478 -36.91 11.73 -14.15
N HIS A 479 -36.87 12.32 -12.98
CA HIS A 479 -37.12 11.60 -11.70
C HIS A 479 -38.53 11.84 -11.13
N ARG A 480 -39.30 12.74 -11.71
CA ARG A 480 -40.57 13.20 -11.14
C ARG A 480 -41.68 12.15 -11.13
N ASP A 481 -41.76 11.34 -12.18
CA ASP A 481 -42.89 10.41 -12.34
C ASP A 481 -42.78 9.17 -11.44
N SER A 482 -41.58 8.72 -11.11
CA SER A 482 -41.36 7.58 -10.23
C SER A 482 -41.53 7.93 -8.76
N GLU A 483 -41.12 9.13 -8.33
CA GLU A 483 -41.24 9.54 -6.91
C GLU A 483 -42.70 9.93 -6.57
N GLU A 484 -43.40 10.57 -7.48
CA GLU A 484 -44.78 10.94 -7.28
C GLU A 484 -45.70 9.71 -7.26
N SER A 485 -45.39 8.69 -8.06
CA SER A 485 -46.10 7.40 -8.05
C SER A 485 -45.81 6.59 -6.77
N LEU A 486 -44.56 6.62 -6.28
CA LEU A 486 -44.15 5.94 -5.04
C LEU A 486 -44.81 6.62 -3.82
N PHE A 487 -44.81 7.96 -3.79
CA PHE A 487 -45.43 8.72 -2.70
C PHE A 487 -46.96 8.54 -2.67
N LYS A 488 -47.64 8.54 -3.83
CA LYS A 488 -49.06 8.23 -3.92
C LYS A 488 -49.40 6.81 -3.48
N ASN A 489 -48.55 5.83 -3.77
CA ASN A 489 -48.71 4.45 -3.32
C ASN A 489 -48.51 4.26 -1.82
N VAL A 490 -47.51 4.93 -1.23
CA VAL A 490 -47.26 4.91 0.21
C VAL A 490 -48.42 5.57 0.97
N MET A 491 -48.90 6.73 0.50
CA MET A 491 -50.03 7.40 1.11
C MET A 491 -51.36 6.60 0.99
N ARG A 492 -51.58 5.91 -0.12
CA ARG A 492 -52.72 5.01 -0.29
C ARG A 492 -52.68 3.84 0.70
N ARG A 493 -51.55 3.25 0.92
CA ARG A 493 -51.39 2.16 1.90
C ARG A 493 -51.62 2.62 3.33
N HIS A 494 -51.14 3.81 3.70
CA HIS A 494 -51.41 4.38 5.04
C HIS A 494 -52.86 4.74 5.28
N LEU A 495 -53.53 5.28 4.25
CA LEU A 495 -54.96 5.56 4.35
C LEU A 495 -55.83 4.30 4.45
N HIS A 496 -55.41 3.20 3.82
CA HIS A 496 -56.06 1.90 3.98
C HIS A 496 -55.82 1.30 5.36
N ALA A 497 -54.54 1.31 5.86
CA ALA A 497 -54.21 0.82 7.17
C ALA A 497 -54.96 1.54 8.30
N SER A 498 -55.04 2.86 8.24
CA SER A 498 -55.78 3.66 9.23
C SER A 498 -57.29 3.49 9.14
N ARG A 499 -57.84 3.01 8.01
CA ARG A 499 -59.23 2.67 7.85
C ARG A 499 -59.57 1.28 8.40
N ASP A 500 -58.63 0.35 8.27
CA ASP A 500 -58.74 -1.00 8.82
C ASP A 500 -58.56 -0.99 10.34
N GLU A 501 -57.68 -0.16 10.90
CA GLU A 501 -57.57 0.03 12.37
C GLU A 501 -58.85 0.65 12.97
N ARG A 502 -59.47 1.61 12.31
CA ARG A 502 -60.78 2.14 12.77
C ARG A 502 -61.90 1.10 12.70
N ASN A 503 -61.89 0.23 11.71
CA ASN A 503 -62.87 -0.85 11.61
C ASN A 503 -62.62 -1.97 12.63
N SER A 504 -61.38 -2.26 12.97
CA SER A 504 -61.03 -3.26 14.01
C SER A 504 -61.32 -2.77 15.43
N GLN A 505 -61.17 -1.45 15.69
CA GLN A 505 -61.57 -0.86 16.97
C GLN A 505 -63.10 -0.86 17.17
N HIS A 506 -63.88 -0.76 16.09
CA HIS A 506 -65.35 -0.84 16.18
C HIS A 506 -65.86 -2.26 16.39
N SER A 507 -65.10 -3.31 16.08
CA SER A 507 -65.43 -4.71 16.34
C SER A 507 -65.02 -5.21 17.74
N LEU A 508 -64.06 -4.54 18.38
CA LEU A 508 -63.57 -4.91 19.73
C LEU A 508 -64.46 -4.42 20.89
N PHE A 509 -65.44 -3.60 20.59
CA PHE A 509 -66.41 -3.12 21.60
C PHE A 509 -67.67 -4.00 21.75
N LYS A 510 -67.72 -5.21 21.18
CA LYS A 510 -68.91 -6.07 21.20
C LYS A 510 -68.77 -7.41 21.94
N ASP A 511 -67.64 -7.72 22.61
CA ASP A 511 -67.61 -8.93 23.46
C ASP A 511 -66.74 -8.73 24.72
N PRO A 512 -67.36 -8.83 25.93
CA PRO A 512 -66.63 -8.77 27.18
C PRO A 512 -66.37 -10.20 27.68
N ASN A 513 -65.35 -10.90 27.20
CA ASN A 513 -64.75 -12.05 27.88
C ASN A 513 -63.65 -12.71 27.01
N SER A 514 -62.40 -12.30 27.21
CA SER A 514 -61.22 -13.19 27.18
C SER A 514 -59.95 -12.40 27.48
N ALA A 515 -59.50 -12.56 28.73
CA ALA A 515 -58.13 -12.22 29.11
C ALA A 515 -57.21 -13.36 28.66
N THR A 516 -56.08 -13.05 28.01
CA THR A 516 -54.76 -13.62 28.30
C THR A 516 -53.70 -13.15 27.30
N ASN A 517 -52.72 -12.53 27.85
CA ASN A 517 -51.26 -12.55 27.64
C ASN A 517 -50.61 -12.72 26.24
N ASP A 518 -49.63 -11.90 26.14
CA ASP A 518 -48.30 -12.01 25.49
C ASP A 518 -48.18 -11.50 24.05
N GLY A 519 -47.41 -10.40 23.97
CA GLY A 519 -47.04 -9.72 22.75
C GLY A 519 -45.84 -10.33 22.06
N GLU A 520 -46.02 -10.70 20.83
CA GLU A 520 -44.98 -10.72 19.81
C GLU A 520 -45.63 -10.39 18.47
N PHE A 521 -45.22 -9.24 17.89
CA PHE A 521 -45.67 -8.86 16.56
C PHE A 521 -44.71 -9.49 15.52
N THR A 522 -45.17 -10.57 14.90
CA THR A 522 -44.50 -11.14 13.72
C THR A 522 -45.21 -10.63 12.46
N ILE A 523 -44.47 -9.86 11.62
CA ILE A 523 -44.98 -9.43 10.32
C ILE A 523 -44.63 -10.51 9.30
N HIS A 524 -45.63 -11.24 8.81
CA HIS A 524 -45.51 -12.11 7.64
C HIS A 524 -45.63 -11.29 6.35
N ILE A 525 -44.57 -11.21 5.57
CA ILE A 525 -44.61 -10.72 4.19
C ILE A 525 -44.86 -11.94 3.29
N ARG A 526 -46.03 -11.99 2.64
CA ARG A 526 -46.28 -12.90 1.51
C ARG A 526 -45.64 -12.32 0.25
N GLU A 527 -44.74 -13.06 -0.33
CA GLU A 527 -44.33 -12.88 -1.73
C GLU A 527 -45.54 -13.17 -2.63
N ILE A 528 -45.77 -12.25 -3.56
CA ILE A 528 -46.64 -12.47 -4.73
C ILE A 528 -45.73 -12.46 -5.92
N ASP A 529 -45.57 -13.64 -6.53
CA ASP A 529 -45.07 -13.83 -7.88
C ASP A 529 -46.00 -13.12 -8.89
N GLU A 530 -45.40 -12.25 -9.72
CA GLU A 530 -45.65 -12.09 -11.17
C GLU A 530 -44.58 -11.18 -11.72
#